data_cedb8c866ace5dbeae1737cddb1a2ee3
#
_entry.id   cedb8c866ace5dbeae1737cddb1a2ee3
#
_cell.length_a   1.000
_cell.length_b   1.000
_cell.length_c   1.000
_cell.angle_alpha   90.00
_cell.angle_beta   90.00
_cell.angle_gamma   90.00
#
_symmetry.space_group_name_H-M   'P 1'
#
loop_
_entity.id
_entity.type
_entity.pdbx_description
1 polymer ?
#
loop_
_entity_poly.entity_id
_entity_poly.type
_entity_poly.pdbx_seq_one_letter_code
_entity_poly.pdbx_strand_id
1 'polypeptide(L)'
;MLPSEAYLEWEANVRIQARNHIDPQAFPISDPCHVEAAIHYKGRRADLSGSLESIGDAFEGLLWTDDNLIMSWDGSRMLKDNDSPRVEITLRW
;
A
#
# COMPACT_ATOMS: atom_id res chain seq x y z
N MET A 1 -7.29 14.92 -12.10
CA MET A 1 -6.87 15.68 -10.91
C MET A 1 -5.44 15.34 -10.55
N LEU A 2 -4.63 16.36 -10.31
CA LEU A 2 -3.24 16.15 -9.88
C LEU A 2 -3.22 15.74 -8.40
N PRO A 3 -2.35 14.79 -8.01
CA PRO A 3 -2.20 14.42 -6.60
C PRO A 3 -1.74 15.62 -5.77
N SER A 4 -2.16 15.64 -4.51
CA SER A 4 -1.71 16.68 -3.58
C SER A 4 -0.24 16.49 -3.23
N GLU A 5 0.40 17.57 -2.78
CA GLU A 5 1.78 17.53 -2.30
C GLU A 5 1.93 16.55 -1.13
N ALA A 6 0.96 16.55 -0.21
CA ALA A 6 0.96 15.64 0.92
C ALA A 6 0.89 14.16 0.46
N TYR A 7 0.10 13.88 -0.57
CA TYR A 7 0.02 12.53 -1.13
C TYR A 7 1.36 12.10 -1.74
N LEU A 8 1.99 12.98 -2.51
CA LEU A 8 3.27 12.69 -3.16
C LEU A 8 4.38 12.45 -2.13
N GLU A 9 4.37 13.20 -1.04
CA GLU A 9 5.30 13.02 0.06
C GLU A 9 5.09 11.66 0.74
N TRP A 10 3.84 11.33 1.03
CA TRP A 10 3.49 10.03 1.62
C TRP A 10 3.91 8.88 0.70
N GLU A 11 3.59 8.99 -0.59
CA GLU A 11 3.94 7.96 -1.58
C GLU A 11 5.45 7.72 -1.61
N ALA A 12 6.24 8.78 -1.67
CA ALA A 12 7.69 8.68 -1.70
C ALA A 12 8.23 7.99 -0.44
N ASN A 13 7.69 8.34 0.73
CA ASN A 13 8.12 7.76 2.00
C ASN A 13 7.80 6.28 2.10
N VAL A 14 6.58 5.86 1.75
CA VAL A 14 6.18 4.45 1.85
C VAL A 14 6.95 3.59 0.85
N ARG A 15 7.26 4.13 -0.34
CA ARG A 15 8.07 3.42 -1.34
C ARG A 15 9.50 3.18 -0.84
N ILE A 16 10.10 4.17 -0.19
CA ILE A 16 11.45 4.04 0.39
C ILE A 16 11.45 2.96 1.48
N GLN A 17 10.46 3.01 2.37
CA GLN A 17 10.35 2.03 3.45
C GLN A 17 10.16 0.61 2.91
N ALA A 18 9.27 0.43 1.94
CA ALA A 18 9.02 -0.87 1.34
C ALA A 18 10.28 -1.42 0.64
N ARG A 19 11.00 -0.56 -0.07
CA ARG A 19 12.22 -0.95 -0.80
C ARG A 19 13.27 -1.53 0.13
N ASN A 20 13.31 -1.08 1.38
CA ASN A 20 14.27 -1.58 2.37
C ASN A 20 13.91 -2.97 2.91
N HIS A 21 12.69 -3.46 2.64
CA HIS A 21 12.17 -4.71 3.19
C HIS A 21 11.91 -5.79 2.14
N ILE A 22 12.16 -5.50 0.87
CA ILE A 22 11.89 -6.46 -0.21
C ILE A 22 13.18 -6.87 -0.92
N ASP A 23 13.15 -8.07 -1.50
CA ASP A 23 14.21 -8.56 -2.36
C ASP A 23 14.01 -7.96 -3.76
N PRO A 24 14.93 -7.11 -4.25
CA PRO A 24 14.76 -6.49 -5.56
C PRO A 24 14.78 -7.47 -6.71
N GLN A 25 15.25 -8.70 -6.50
CA GLN A 25 15.21 -9.75 -7.53
C GLN A 25 13.85 -10.43 -7.62
N ALA A 26 13.07 -10.41 -6.53
CA ALA A 26 11.75 -11.02 -6.48
C ALA A 26 10.64 -10.04 -6.87
N PHE A 27 10.89 -8.74 -6.78
CA PHE A 27 9.88 -7.70 -7.00
C PHE A 27 10.31 -6.72 -8.10
N PRO A 28 9.32 -6.10 -8.77
CA PRO A 28 7.87 -6.29 -8.63
C PRO A 28 7.42 -7.63 -9.21
N ILE A 29 6.33 -8.18 -8.67
CA ILE A 29 5.72 -9.39 -9.19
C ILE A 29 4.88 -9.06 -10.42
N SER A 30 4.75 -10.03 -11.34
CA SER A 30 3.95 -9.89 -12.56
C SER A 30 2.81 -10.91 -12.62
N ASP A 31 2.56 -11.62 -11.53
CA ASP A 31 1.49 -12.60 -11.43
C ASP A 31 0.29 -12.03 -10.70
N PRO A 32 -0.92 -12.57 -10.94
CA PRO A 32 -2.09 -12.20 -10.13
C PRO A 32 -1.80 -12.44 -8.66
N CYS A 33 -2.26 -11.53 -7.81
CA CYS A 33 -1.95 -11.56 -6.40
C CYS A 33 -3.13 -11.17 -5.51
N HIS A 34 -2.99 -11.49 -4.22
CA HIS A 34 -3.94 -11.13 -3.18
C HIS A 34 -3.20 -10.28 -2.15
N VAL A 35 -3.80 -9.16 -1.79
CA VAL A 35 -3.19 -8.19 -0.88
C VAL A 35 -4.07 -8.03 0.35
N GLU A 36 -3.45 -8.10 1.52
CA GLU A 36 -4.10 -7.76 2.78
C GLU A 36 -3.35 -6.56 3.37
N ALA A 37 -4.05 -5.45 3.54
CA ALA A 37 -3.46 -4.24 4.11
C ALA A 37 -4.08 -3.94 5.47
N ALA A 38 -3.26 -3.91 6.51
CA ALA A 38 -3.66 -3.41 7.81
C ALA A 38 -3.20 -1.95 7.91
N ILE A 39 -4.15 -1.04 7.84
CA ILE A 39 -3.88 0.40 7.81
C ILE A 39 -4.05 0.95 9.22
N HIS A 40 -2.92 1.25 9.87
CA HIS A 40 -2.91 1.85 11.20
C HIS A 40 -2.92 3.36 11.02
N TYR A 41 -4.03 4.00 11.39
CA TYR A 41 -4.22 5.43 11.14
C TYR A 41 -4.21 6.24 12.44
N LYS A 42 -3.83 7.50 12.30
CA LYS A 42 -3.82 8.47 13.39
C LYS A 42 -4.93 9.50 13.15
N GLY A 43 -5.62 9.88 14.22
CA GLY A 43 -6.63 10.92 14.14
C GLY A 43 -7.88 10.47 13.41
N ARG A 44 -8.32 11.24 12.43
CA ARG A 44 -9.55 10.98 11.68
C ARG A 44 -9.34 9.85 10.67
N ARG A 45 -10.27 8.90 10.65
CA ARG A 45 -10.22 7.79 9.71
C ARG A 45 -10.57 8.24 8.30
N ALA A 46 -9.73 7.88 7.34
CA ALA A 46 -10.04 8.05 5.92
C ALA A 46 -10.95 6.92 5.43
N ASP A 47 -11.44 7.03 4.20
CA ASP A 47 -12.25 6.01 3.56
C ASP A 47 -11.39 4.78 3.21
N LEU A 48 -11.85 3.58 3.55
CA LEU A 48 -11.10 2.35 3.31
C LEU A 48 -10.83 2.13 1.82
N SER A 49 -11.85 2.25 0.98
CA SER A 49 -11.68 1.99 -0.46
C SER A 49 -10.73 2.98 -1.12
N GLY A 50 -10.80 4.25 -0.75
CA GLY A 50 -9.86 5.26 -1.23
C GLY A 50 -8.43 4.99 -0.76
N SER A 51 -8.28 4.51 0.48
CA SER A 51 -6.96 4.15 1.02
C SER A 51 -6.36 2.96 0.27
N LEU A 52 -7.18 1.95 -0.06
CA LEU A 52 -6.70 0.80 -0.83
C LEU A 52 -6.29 1.19 -2.25
N GLU A 53 -7.04 2.07 -2.91
CA GLU A 53 -6.66 2.62 -4.21
C GLU A 53 -5.30 3.33 -4.13
N SER A 54 -5.10 4.14 -3.10
CA SER A 54 -3.84 4.85 -2.89
C SER A 54 -2.67 3.88 -2.70
N ILE A 55 -2.90 2.78 -1.97
CA ILE A 55 -1.88 1.73 -1.78
C ILE A 55 -1.56 1.05 -3.11
N GLY A 56 -2.59 0.70 -3.89
CA GLY A 56 -2.40 0.09 -5.20
C GLY A 56 -1.53 0.94 -6.12
N ASP A 57 -1.81 2.24 -6.15
CA ASP A 57 -1.05 3.19 -6.97
C ASP A 57 0.37 3.43 -6.43
N ALA A 58 0.50 3.57 -5.11
CA ALA A 58 1.77 3.91 -4.48
C ALA A 58 2.84 2.84 -4.69
N PHE A 59 2.44 1.58 -4.73
CA PHE A 59 3.37 0.45 -4.86
C PHE A 59 3.45 -0.14 -6.26
N GLU A 60 2.76 0.46 -7.23
CA GLU A 60 2.88 0.05 -8.62
C GLU A 60 4.31 0.30 -9.13
N GLY A 61 4.88 -0.72 -9.75
CA GLY A 61 6.28 -0.69 -10.17
C GLY A 61 7.27 -1.06 -9.08
N LEU A 62 6.81 -1.26 -7.84
CA LEU A 62 7.66 -1.65 -6.71
C LEU A 62 7.27 -3.03 -6.17
N LEU A 63 6.00 -3.25 -5.82
CA LEU A 63 5.51 -4.55 -5.34
C LEU A 63 4.84 -5.35 -6.45
N TRP A 64 4.10 -4.70 -7.31
CA TRP A 64 3.44 -5.30 -8.48
C TRP A 64 3.67 -4.42 -9.70
N THR A 65 3.75 -5.04 -10.87
CA THR A 65 4.00 -4.29 -12.12
C THR A 65 2.80 -3.44 -12.51
N ASP A 66 1.59 -3.88 -12.13
CA ASP A 66 0.33 -3.22 -12.47
C ASP A 66 -0.68 -3.53 -11.36
N ASP A 67 -1.43 -2.54 -10.89
CA ASP A 67 -2.43 -2.73 -9.85
C ASP A 67 -3.59 -3.63 -10.30
N ASN A 68 -3.78 -3.82 -11.61
CA ASN A 68 -4.74 -4.77 -12.14
C ASN A 68 -4.44 -6.23 -11.76
N LEU A 69 -3.22 -6.52 -11.32
CA LEU A 69 -2.84 -7.84 -10.82
C LEU A 69 -3.45 -8.16 -9.46
N ILE A 70 -3.91 -7.14 -8.75
CA ILE A 70 -4.51 -7.34 -7.43
C ILE A 70 -5.91 -7.91 -7.61
N MET A 71 -6.07 -9.18 -7.23
CA MET A 71 -7.33 -9.91 -7.37
C MET A 71 -8.23 -9.80 -6.15
N SER A 72 -7.69 -9.49 -5.00
CA SER A 72 -8.48 -9.29 -3.79
C SER A 72 -7.74 -8.44 -2.78
N TRP A 73 -8.51 -7.77 -1.92
CA TRP A 73 -8.04 -7.04 -0.75
C TRP A 73 -8.60 -7.67 0.53
N ASP A 74 -8.95 -8.95 0.47
CA ASP A 74 -9.59 -9.65 1.58
C ASP A 74 -8.75 -9.57 2.86
N GLY A 75 -9.40 -9.27 3.96
CA GLY A 75 -8.75 -9.11 5.26
C GLY A 75 -8.20 -7.71 5.52
N SER A 76 -8.26 -6.83 4.51
CA SER A 76 -7.80 -5.45 4.69
C SER A 76 -8.71 -4.71 5.66
N ARG A 77 -8.11 -3.87 6.49
CA ARG A 77 -8.83 -3.18 7.55
C ARG A 77 -8.11 -1.95 8.03
N MET A 78 -8.86 -1.11 8.73
CA MET A 78 -8.30 0.11 9.33
C MET A 78 -8.32 -0.03 10.85
N LEU A 79 -7.20 0.32 11.47
CA LEU A 79 -6.99 0.22 12.91
C LEU A 79 -6.47 1.56 13.42
N LYS A 80 -7.09 2.10 14.47
CA LYS A 80 -6.64 3.36 15.03
C LYS A 80 -5.37 3.13 15.86
N ASP A 81 -4.32 3.90 15.56
CA ASP A 81 -3.07 3.85 16.29
C ASP A 81 -2.40 5.22 16.22
N ASN A 82 -2.61 6.02 17.25
CA ASN A 82 -2.08 7.38 17.30
C ASN A 82 -0.58 7.42 17.55
N ASP A 83 0.00 6.32 18.04
CA ASP A 83 1.42 6.26 18.41
C ASP A 83 2.31 5.84 17.24
N SER A 84 1.81 4.93 16.39
CA SER A 84 2.61 4.36 15.30
C SER A 84 1.76 4.14 14.05
N PRO A 85 1.33 5.22 13.38
CA PRO A 85 0.58 5.09 12.12
C PRO A 85 1.47 4.44 11.07
N ARG A 86 0.91 3.42 10.40
CA ARG A 86 1.67 2.63 9.42
C ARG A 86 0.73 1.77 8.57
N VAL A 87 1.27 1.22 7.50
CA VAL A 87 0.58 0.21 6.69
C VAL A 87 1.39 -1.08 6.72
N GLU A 88 0.73 -2.17 7.11
CA GLU A 88 1.33 -3.51 7.07
C GLU A 88 0.69 -4.26 5.92
N ILE A 89 1.51 -4.74 4.98
CA ILE A 89 1.04 -5.41 3.78
C ILE A 89 1.46 -6.86 3.79
N THR A 90 0.48 -7.76 3.60
CA THR A 90 0.71 -9.17 3.35
C THR A 90 0.35 -9.43 1.89
N LEU A 91 1.28 -9.96 1.14
CA LEU A 91 1.15 -10.20 -0.29
C LEU A 91 1.30 -11.69 -0.59
N ARG A 92 0.33 -12.25 -1.32
CA ARG A 92 0.33 -13.66 -1.74
C ARG A 92 0.10 -13.75 -3.24
N TRP A 93 0.91 -14.56 -3.89
CA TRP A 93 0.78 -14.79 -5.34
C TRP A 93 1.12 -16.21 -5.75
#